data_67ef704a36308eb922670e9ba9de56fc
#
_entry.id   67ef704a36308eb922670e9ba9de56fc
#
_cell.length_a   1.000
_cell.length_b   1.000
_cell.length_c   1.000
_cell.angle_alpha   90.00
_cell.angle_beta   90.00
_cell.angle_gamma   90.00
#
_symmetry.space_group_name_H-M   'P 1'
#
loop_
_entity.id
_entity.type
_entity.pdbx_description
1 polymer ?
#
loop_
_entity_poly.entity_id
_entity_poly.type
_entity_poly.pdbx_seq_one_letter_code
_entity_poly.pdbx_strand_id
1 'polypeptide(L)'
;MSTKSIIISQDLCGVGQVSMGVALPLVAGLGLTPYVLPTALLSSHTGGLGANTYLDLSSEMSGILKHWQQLQLNPDGIYLGYLGQGAADQWERWLPKFQSHLILIDPVMGDDGKRYKGFDSQYVATMQRLAQRATVLTPNVTEAQLLLEEPLTAPTDPKAVSALARRLYTQFNSAVLITGVPYHNQVAVIGVDAHCLLY
;
A
#
# COMPACT_ATOMS: atom_id res chain seq x y z
N MET A 1 -18.39 14.46 18.52
CA MET A 1 -17.93 14.18 17.13
C MET A 1 -17.64 12.70 17.07
N SER A 2 -18.19 11.94 16.10
CA SER A 2 -17.80 10.53 15.93
C SER A 2 -16.34 10.48 15.50
N THR A 3 -15.56 9.61 16.09
CA THR A 3 -14.16 9.38 15.71
C THR A 3 -14.13 8.83 14.28
N LYS A 4 -13.30 9.43 13.40
CA LYS A 4 -13.13 8.91 12.04
C LYS A 4 -12.51 7.51 12.09
N SER A 5 -12.90 6.66 11.15
CA SER A 5 -12.45 5.27 11.08
C SER A 5 -11.73 4.95 9.79
N ILE A 6 -10.79 4.01 9.84
CA ILE A 6 -10.00 3.58 8.69
C ILE A 6 -9.80 2.06 8.71
N ILE A 7 -10.06 1.40 7.59
CA ILE A 7 -9.64 0.02 7.40
C ILE A 7 -8.14 0.00 7.15
N ILE A 8 -7.41 -0.85 7.88
CA ILE A 8 -6.01 -1.17 7.62
C ILE A 8 -5.95 -2.61 7.14
N SER A 9 -5.48 -2.84 5.92
CA SER A 9 -5.37 -4.16 5.33
C SER A 9 -3.96 -4.42 4.84
N GLN A 10 -3.23 -5.21 5.60
CA GLN A 10 -1.84 -5.63 5.34
C GLN A 10 -1.51 -6.86 6.20
N ASP A 11 -0.33 -7.44 5.99
CA ASP A 11 0.12 -8.58 6.77
C ASP A 11 0.39 -8.21 8.24
N LEU A 12 0.30 -9.20 9.10
CA LEU A 12 0.67 -9.13 10.51
C LEU A 12 1.90 -9.99 10.76
N CYS A 13 3.02 -9.37 11.11
CA CYS A 13 4.25 -10.04 11.49
C CYS A 13 4.34 -10.19 13.01
N GLY A 14 4.62 -11.42 13.48
CA GLY A 14 4.83 -11.70 14.91
C GLY A 14 6.11 -11.06 15.45
N VAL A 15 7.15 -10.96 14.60
CA VAL A 15 8.43 -10.31 14.92
C VAL A 15 8.79 -9.35 13.80
N GLY A 16 9.15 -8.12 14.17
CA GLY A 16 9.47 -7.01 13.27
C GLY A 16 8.43 -5.89 13.40
N GLN A 17 8.92 -4.64 13.35
CA GLN A 17 8.07 -3.45 13.35
C GLN A 17 7.79 -3.04 11.90
N VAL A 18 6.91 -3.78 11.24
CA VAL A 18 6.52 -3.56 9.84
C VAL A 18 5.02 -3.75 9.69
N SER A 19 4.48 -3.31 8.56
CA SER A 19 3.08 -3.54 8.14
C SER A 19 2.07 -3.21 9.24
N MET A 20 1.17 -4.14 9.58
CA MET A 20 0.13 -3.94 10.60
C MET A 20 0.70 -3.53 11.97
N GLY A 21 1.87 -4.07 12.35
CA GLY A 21 2.53 -3.77 13.62
C GLY A 21 2.94 -2.29 13.77
N VAL A 22 3.14 -1.57 12.66
CA VAL A 22 3.44 -0.13 12.62
C VAL A 22 2.18 0.68 12.33
N ALA A 23 1.39 0.27 11.34
CA ALA A 23 0.23 1.04 10.91
C ALA A 23 -0.83 1.18 12.02
N LEU A 24 -1.08 0.11 12.77
CA LEU A 24 -2.09 0.11 13.83
C LEU A 24 -1.82 1.14 14.94
N PRO A 25 -0.65 1.17 15.59
CA PRO A 25 -0.38 2.17 16.63
C PRO A 25 -0.30 3.60 16.07
N LEU A 26 0.17 3.80 14.84
CA LEU A 26 0.20 5.12 14.21
C LEU A 26 -1.20 5.66 13.96
N VAL A 27 -2.08 4.86 13.37
CA VAL A 27 -3.47 5.25 13.11
C VAL A 27 -4.21 5.53 14.41
N ALA A 28 -4.05 4.68 15.42
CA ALA A 28 -4.64 4.91 16.74
C ALA A 28 -4.08 6.18 17.41
N GLY A 29 -2.77 6.42 17.29
CA GLY A 29 -2.10 7.63 17.81
C GLY A 29 -2.55 8.92 17.16
N LEU A 30 -3.04 8.85 15.90
CA LEU A 30 -3.67 9.97 15.20
C LEU A 30 -5.14 10.21 15.63
N GLY A 31 -5.65 9.45 16.59
CA GLY A 31 -7.03 9.57 17.07
C GLY A 31 -8.07 8.96 16.12
N LEU A 32 -7.66 8.11 15.18
CA LEU A 32 -8.55 7.38 14.29
C LEU A 32 -8.90 6.02 14.87
N THR A 33 -10.09 5.51 14.53
CA THR A 33 -10.50 4.14 14.90
C THR A 33 -10.07 3.16 13.81
N PRO A 34 -9.08 2.26 14.06
CA PRO A 34 -8.66 1.28 13.07
C PRO A 34 -9.63 0.12 12.99
N TYR A 35 -10.04 -0.27 11.78
CA TYR A 35 -10.68 -1.55 11.47
C TYR A 35 -9.62 -2.45 10.85
N VAL A 36 -9.26 -3.51 11.55
CA VAL A 36 -8.09 -4.34 11.23
C VAL A 36 -8.49 -5.52 10.35
N LEU A 37 -7.96 -5.57 9.12
CA LEU A 37 -8.19 -6.65 8.16
C LEU A 37 -6.84 -7.25 7.73
N PRO A 38 -6.31 -8.24 8.47
CA PRO A 38 -5.03 -8.84 8.12
C PRO A 38 -5.15 -9.67 6.84
N THR A 39 -4.14 -9.54 5.96
CA THR A 39 -4.04 -10.29 4.69
C THR A 39 -3.30 -11.60 4.86
N ALA A 40 -2.36 -11.63 5.79
CA ALA A 40 -1.58 -12.80 6.15
C ALA A 40 -1.08 -12.68 7.59
N LEU A 41 -0.74 -13.83 8.20
CA LEU A 41 -0.01 -13.90 9.46
C LEU A 41 1.36 -14.52 9.20
N LEU A 42 2.42 -13.81 9.55
CA LEU A 42 3.80 -14.25 9.42
C LEU A 42 4.44 -14.40 10.80
N SER A 43 5.30 -15.41 10.98
CA SER A 43 6.07 -15.53 12.22
C SER A 43 7.06 -14.39 12.42
N SER A 44 7.62 -13.86 11.32
CA SER A 44 8.49 -12.67 11.27
C SER A 44 8.36 -11.99 9.92
N HIS A 45 8.85 -10.76 9.79
CA HIS A 45 8.97 -10.15 8.45
C HIS A 45 9.99 -10.94 7.59
N THR A 46 9.88 -10.78 6.26
CA THR A 46 10.63 -11.60 5.29
C THR A 46 12.09 -11.18 5.09
N GLY A 47 12.48 -10.00 5.57
CA GLY A 47 13.83 -9.45 5.37
C GLY A 47 14.79 -9.81 6.48
N GLY A 48 15.85 -10.58 6.19
CA GLY A 48 17.00 -10.75 7.09
C GLY A 48 16.82 -11.70 8.29
N LEU A 49 15.61 -12.28 8.51
CA LEU A 49 15.33 -13.16 9.65
C LEU A 49 15.19 -14.65 9.28
N GLY A 50 15.65 -15.03 8.10
CA GLY A 50 15.59 -16.42 7.62
C GLY A 50 14.22 -16.82 7.08
N ALA A 51 13.94 -18.13 7.07
CA ALA A 51 12.66 -18.67 6.61
C ALA A 51 11.59 -18.45 7.67
N ASN A 52 10.52 -17.75 7.31
CA ASN A 52 9.37 -17.51 8.15
C ASN A 52 8.19 -18.44 7.81
N THR A 53 7.26 -18.64 8.75
CA THR A 53 5.97 -19.24 8.43
C THR A 53 5.06 -18.18 7.83
N TYR A 54 4.18 -18.60 6.91
CA TYR A 54 3.22 -17.72 6.24
C TYR A 54 1.84 -18.39 6.22
N LEU A 55 0.86 -17.74 6.80
CA LEU A 55 -0.54 -18.15 6.74
C LEU A 55 -1.31 -17.09 5.94
N ASP A 56 -1.79 -17.47 4.75
CA ASP A 56 -2.66 -16.63 3.92
C ASP A 56 -4.05 -16.53 4.57
N LEU A 57 -4.56 -15.31 4.74
CA LEU A 57 -5.86 -15.02 5.31
C LEU A 57 -6.86 -14.51 4.26
N SER A 58 -6.49 -14.48 2.99
CA SER A 58 -7.34 -13.95 1.91
C SER A 58 -8.69 -14.64 1.78
N SER A 59 -8.78 -15.94 2.12
CA SER A 59 -10.03 -16.70 2.13
C SER A 59 -11.05 -16.14 3.13
N GLU A 60 -10.58 -15.63 4.27
CA GLU A 60 -11.42 -15.12 5.36
C GLU A 60 -11.92 -13.69 5.11
N MET A 61 -11.21 -12.93 4.28
CA MET A 61 -11.49 -11.50 4.05
C MET A 61 -12.92 -11.25 3.58
N SER A 62 -13.44 -12.05 2.65
CA SER A 62 -14.82 -11.89 2.16
C SER A 62 -15.86 -12.10 3.27
N GLY A 63 -15.64 -13.03 4.18
CA GLY A 63 -16.50 -13.26 5.33
C GLY A 63 -16.50 -12.06 6.28
N ILE A 64 -15.33 -11.55 6.61
CA ILE A 64 -15.14 -10.38 7.48
C ILE A 64 -15.79 -9.14 6.86
N LEU A 65 -15.49 -8.83 5.60
CA LEU A 65 -16.02 -7.66 4.91
C LEU A 65 -17.55 -7.71 4.73
N LYS A 66 -18.10 -8.90 4.46
CA LYS A 66 -19.55 -9.13 4.41
C LYS A 66 -20.20 -8.85 5.77
N HIS A 67 -19.59 -9.34 6.85
CA HIS A 67 -20.08 -9.07 8.21
C HIS A 67 -20.03 -7.58 8.54
N TRP A 68 -18.97 -6.87 8.18
CA TRP A 68 -18.86 -5.44 8.37
C TRP A 68 -19.92 -4.64 7.59
N GLN A 69 -20.28 -5.09 6.39
CA GLN A 69 -21.42 -4.52 5.65
C GLN A 69 -22.74 -4.75 6.39
N GLN A 70 -22.97 -5.92 6.96
CA GLN A 70 -24.16 -6.20 7.77
C GLN A 70 -24.24 -5.31 9.02
N LEU A 71 -23.09 -4.97 9.60
CA LEU A 71 -22.98 -3.99 10.69
C LEU A 71 -23.09 -2.54 10.22
N GLN A 72 -23.26 -2.30 8.93
CA GLN A 72 -23.33 -0.96 8.30
C GLN A 72 -22.10 -0.09 8.61
N LEU A 73 -20.91 -0.72 8.73
CA LEU A 73 -19.67 0.00 8.95
C LEU A 73 -19.27 0.73 7.66
N ASN A 74 -19.16 2.05 7.76
CA ASN A 74 -18.75 2.94 6.66
C ASN A 74 -17.43 3.62 7.06
N PRO A 75 -16.27 3.05 6.75
CA PRO A 75 -14.99 3.65 7.09
C PRO A 75 -14.76 4.93 6.30
N ASP A 76 -14.21 5.97 6.96
CA ASP A 76 -13.84 7.23 6.32
C ASP A 76 -12.63 7.04 5.38
N GLY A 77 -11.78 6.04 5.67
CA GLY A 77 -10.61 5.72 4.88
C GLY A 77 -10.31 4.23 4.79
N ILE A 78 -9.48 3.89 3.81
CA ILE A 78 -8.94 2.55 3.58
C ILE A 78 -7.45 2.69 3.33
N TYR A 79 -6.63 1.92 4.06
CA TYR A 79 -5.20 1.83 3.88
C TYR A 79 -4.82 0.40 3.51
N LEU A 80 -4.36 0.22 2.28
CA LEU A 80 -3.87 -1.05 1.75
C LEU A 80 -2.33 -1.03 1.73
N GLY A 81 -1.70 -2.04 2.32
CA GLY A 81 -0.26 -2.25 2.26
C GLY A 81 0.07 -3.60 1.61
N TYR A 82 0.89 -4.44 2.24
CA TYR A 82 1.21 -5.76 1.73
C TYR A 82 -0.04 -6.65 1.67
N LEU A 83 -0.42 -7.07 0.46
CA LEU A 83 -1.63 -7.86 0.23
C LEU A 83 -1.34 -9.33 -0.07
N GLY A 84 -0.41 -9.63 -0.97
CA GLY A 84 -0.35 -10.91 -1.67
C GLY A 84 -1.47 -11.03 -2.70
N GLN A 85 -1.38 -11.99 -3.62
CA GLN A 85 -2.32 -12.11 -4.76
C GLN A 85 -3.77 -12.31 -4.28
N GLY A 86 -3.99 -13.25 -3.36
CA GLY A 86 -5.34 -13.58 -2.90
C GLY A 86 -6.07 -12.37 -2.29
N ALA A 87 -5.39 -11.61 -1.42
CA ALA A 87 -5.98 -10.42 -0.80
C ALA A 87 -6.15 -9.26 -1.80
N ALA A 88 -5.23 -9.11 -2.77
CA ALA A 88 -5.37 -8.12 -3.84
C ALA A 88 -6.61 -8.40 -4.70
N ASP A 89 -6.85 -9.67 -5.06
CA ASP A 89 -8.05 -10.10 -5.79
C ASP A 89 -9.34 -9.86 -4.98
N GLN A 90 -9.29 -10.02 -3.66
CA GLN A 90 -10.40 -9.68 -2.79
C GLN A 90 -10.66 -8.17 -2.80
N TRP A 91 -9.61 -7.33 -2.70
CA TRP A 91 -9.76 -5.89 -2.72
C TRP A 91 -10.26 -5.36 -4.06
N GLU A 92 -9.90 -5.94 -5.19
CA GLU A 92 -10.52 -5.58 -6.49
C GLU A 92 -12.05 -5.72 -6.48
N ARG A 93 -12.57 -6.76 -5.80
CA ARG A 93 -14.02 -7.03 -5.71
C ARG A 93 -14.72 -6.18 -4.67
N TRP A 94 -14.02 -5.85 -3.58
CA TRP A 94 -14.63 -5.20 -2.41
C TRP A 94 -14.43 -3.69 -2.40
N LEU A 95 -13.32 -3.17 -2.89
CA LEU A 95 -13.00 -1.74 -2.85
C LEU A 95 -14.09 -0.86 -3.49
N PRO A 96 -14.70 -1.24 -4.63
CA PRO A 96 -15.80 -0.47 -5.22
C PRO A 96 -17.08 -0.39 -4.39
N LYS A 97 -17.21 -1.21 -3.36
CA LYS A 97 -18.40 -1.24 -2.50
C LYS A 97 -18.32 -0.26 -1.33
N PHE A 98 -17.16 0.33 -1.12
CA PHE A 98 -16.94 1.34 -0.09
C PHE A 98 -17.01 2.74 -0.68
N GLN A 99 -17.54 3.70 0.10
CA GLN A 99 -17.61 5.11 -0.25
C GLN A 99 -16.61 5.94 0.58
N SER A 100 -15.43 5.38 0.79
CA SER A 100 -14.37 6.05 1.55
C SER A 100 -13.79 7.23 0.76
N HIS A 101 -13.58 8.35 1.45
CA HIS A 101 -12.98 9.56 0.84
C HIS A 101 -11.46 9.47 0.73
N LEU A 102 -10.83 8.64 1.55
CA LEU A 102 -9.39 8.37 1.54
C LEU A 102 -9.16 6.91 1.18
N ILE A 103 -8.48 6.66 0.07
CA ILE A 103 -7.98 5.33 -0.30
C ILE A 103 -6.47 5.48 -0.49
N LEU A 104 -5.71 5.12 0.55
CA LEU A 104 -4.26 5.09 0.53
C LEU A 104 -3.80 3.69 0.14
N ILE A 105 -2.98 3.60 -0.89
CA ILE A 105 -2.39 2.34 -1.34
C ILE A 105 -0.88 2.47 -1.33
N ASP A 106 -0.27 1.64 -0.50
CA ASP A 106 1.16 1.33 -0.55
C ASP A 106 1.30 0.09 -1.46
N PRO A 107 1.77 0.25 -2.71
CA PRO A 107 1.71 -0.81 -3.71
C PRO A 107 2.89 -1.77 -3.58
N VAL A 108 2.97 -2.45 -2.43
CA VAL A 108 4.10 -3.31 -2.09
C VAL A 108 4.31 -4.42 -3.11
N MET A 109 5.36 -4.28 -3.94
CA MET A 109 5.69 -5.21 -5.04
C MET A 109 7.18 -5.51 -5.15
N GLY A 110 8.05 -4.66 -4.66
CA GLY A 110 9.49 -4.80 -4.81
C GLY A 110 10.27 -3.64 -4.23
N ASP A 111 11.59 -3.77 -4.21
CA ASP A 111 12.51 -2.74 -3.76
C ASP A 111 13.89 -2.94 -4.42
N ASP A 112 14.77 -1.91 -4.36
CA ASP A 112 16.14 -1.95 -4.90
C ASP A 112 16.22 -2.47 -6.36
N GLY A 113 15.27 -2.04 -7.21
CA GLY A 113 15.21 -2.43 -8.62
C GLY A 113 14.80 -3.88 -8.85
N LYS A 114 14.20 -4.56 -7.89
CA LYS A 114 13.79 -5.97 -7.99
C LYS A 114 12.38 -6.19 -7.45
N ARG A 115 11.62 -7.04 -8.12
CA ARG A 115 10.35 -7.54 -7.56
C ARG A 115 10.63 -8.49 -6.40
N TYR A 116 9.77 -8.45 -5.39
CA TYR A 116 9.80 -9.44 -4.32
C TYR A 116 9.46 -10.83 -4.84
N LYS A 117 10.04 -11.85 -4.19
CA LYS A 117 9.77 -13.24 -4.53
C LYS A 117 8.28 -13.56 -4.38
N GLY A 118 7.70 -14.18 -5.39
CA GLY A 118 6.29 -14.56 -5.41
C GLY A 118 5.36 -13.52 -6.03
N PHE A 119 5.84 -12.33 -6.38
CA PHE A 119 5.06 -11.34 -7.11
C PHE A 119 5.42 -11.37 -8.59
N ASP A 120 4.49 -11.86 -9.40
CA ASP A 120 4.62 -11.98 -10.84
C ASP A 120 3.96 -10.79 -11.59
N SER A 121 3.87 -10.88 -12.90
CA SER A 121 3.22 -9.84 -13.72
C SER A 121 1.72 -9.75 -13.48
N GLN A 122 1.08 -10.85 -13.06
CA GLN A 122 -0.35 -10.84 -12.72
C GLN A 122 -0.60 -10.00 -11.47
N TYR A 123 0.25 -10.15 -10.44
CA TYR A 123 0.15 -9.33 -9.24
C TYR A 123 0.36 -7.84 -9.54
N VAL A 124 1.35 -7.49 -10.39
CA VAL A 124 1.59 -6.11 -10.82
C VAL A 124 0.34 -5.55 -11.51
N ALA A 125 -0.26 -6.30 -12.44
CA ALA A 125 -1.48 -5.88 -13.13
C ALA A 125 -2.66 -5.69 -12.17
N THR A 126 -2.82 -6.55 -11.17
CA THR A 126 -3.84 -6.39 -10.12
C THR A 126 -3.58 -5.11 -9.31
N MET A 127 -2.34 -4.87 -8.93
CA MET A 127 -1.97 -3.67 -8.17
C MET A 127 -2.18 -2.38 -8.98
N GLN A 128 -1.92 -2.39 -10.29
CA GLN A 128 -2.24 -1.26 -11.18
C GLN A 128 -3.75 -0.97 -11.20
N ARG A 129 -4.61 -2.00 -11.26
CA ARG A 129 -6.07 -1.81 -11.22
C ARG A 129 -6.55 -1.26 -9.87
N LEU A 130 -5.94 -1.70 -8.76
CA LEU A 130 -6.20 -1.13 -7.44
C LEU A 130 -5.74 0.33 -7.38
N ALA A 131 -4.55 0.64 -7.90
CA ALA A 131 -4.00 1.99 -7.94
C ALA A 131 -4.90 3.00 -8.67
N GLN A 132 -5.68 2.57 -9.67
CA GLN A 132 -6.71 3.41 -10.32
C GLN A 132 -7.83 3.89 -9.36
N ARG A 133 -7.93 3.28 -8.19
CA ARG A 133 -8.91 3.62 -7.16
C ARG A 133 -8.32 4.42 -6.01
N ALA A 134 -7.02 4.58 -5.98
CA ALA A 134 -6.33 5.30 -4.92
C ALA A 134 -6.65 6.79 -4.98
N THR A 135 -6.71 7.43 -3.82
CA THR A 135 -6.61 8.89 -3.68
C THR A 135 -5.17 9.29 -3.34
N VAL A 136 -4.42 8.38 -2.72
CA VAL A 136 -3.01 8.56 -2.39
C VAL A 136 -2.26 7.26 -2.69
N LEU A 137 -1.14 7.37 -3.39
CA LEU A 137 -0.18 6.29 -3.64
C LEU A 137 1.13 6.59 -2.92
N THR A 138 1.70 5.58 -2.26
CA THR A 138 2.98 5.71 -1.53
C THR A 138 4.04 4.71 -2.01
N PRO A 139 4.31 4.60 -3.33
CA PRO A 139 5.28 3.66 -3.84
C PRO A 139 6.71 4.05 -3.44
N ASN A 140 7.62 3.06 -3.33
CA ASN A 140 9.05 3.32 -3.52
C ASN A 140 9.36 3.49 -5.02
N VAL A 141 10.63 3.77 -5.36
CA VAL A 141 11.03 4.00 -6.76
C VAL A 141 10.79 2.77 -7.64
N THR A 142 11.08 1.58 -7.14
CA THR A 142 10.88 0.31 -7.87
C THR A 142 9.39 0.07 -8.15
N GLU A 143 8.55 0.29 -7.17
CA GLU A 143 7.10 0.14 -7.29
C GLU A 143 6.50 1.18 -8.23
N ALA A 144 7.00 2.41 -8.19
CA ALA A 144 6.63 3.47 -9.13
C ALA A 144 6.91 3.06 -10.58
N GLN A 145 8.09 2.47 -10.85
CA GLN A 145 8.45 1.94 -12.16
C GLN A 145 7.58 0.74 -12.57
N LEU A 146 7.29 -0.17 -11.64
CA LEU A 146 6.39 -1.30 -11.89
C LEU A 146 4.97 -0.85 -12.26
N LEU A 147 4.44 0.14 -11.54
CA LEU A 147 3.12 0.71 -11.84
C LEU A 147 3.05 1.36 -13.23
N LEU A 148 4.16 1.93 -13.71
CA LEU A 148 4.28 2.56 -15.02
C LEU A 148 4.79 1.63 -16.12
N GLU A 149 5.02 0.34 -15.82
CA GLU A 149 5.59 -0.65 -16.75
C GLU A 149 6.96 -0.23 -17.34
N GLU A 150 7.77 0.43 -16.51
CA GLU A 150 9.09 0.89 -16.90
C GLU A 150 10.20 -0.11 -16.54
N PRO A 151 11.34 -0.03 -17.22
CA PRO A 151 12.52 -0.78 -16.82
C PRO A 151 12.91 -0.44 -15.37
N LEU A 152 13.19 -1.46 -14.58
CA LEU A 152 13.65 -1.28 -13.21
C LEU A 152 15.08 -0.76 -13.22
N THR A 153 15.25 0.48 -12.81
CA THR A 153 16.53 1.17 -12.68
C THR A 153 16.61 1.78 -11.29
N ALA A 154 17.82 2.09 -10.85
CA ALA A 154 18.03 2.84 -9.61
C ALA A 154 18.25 4.32 -9.95
N PRO A 155 17.22 5.17 -10.02
CA PRO A 155 17.39 6.57 -10.27
C PRO A 155 18.10 7.22 -9.08
N THR A 156 19.20 7.88 -9.36
CA THR A 156 20.02 8.59 -8.38
C THR A 156 19.72 10.10 -8.36
N ASP A 157 18.95 10.58 -9.33
CA ASP A 157 18.63 12.01 -9.49
C ASP A 157 17.19 12.30 -9.03
N PRO A 158 16.99 13.17 -8.02
CA PRO A 158 15.67 13.62 -7.57
C PRO A 158 14.79 14.19 -8.68
N LYS A 159 15.37 14.78 -9.74
CA LYS A 159 14.59 15.27 -10.88
C LYS A 159 13.96 14.13 -11.68
N ALA A 160 14.67 13.02 -11.85
CA ALA A 160 14.13 11.83 -12.51
C ALA A 160 12.98 11.23 -11.69
N VAL A 161 13.14 11.16 -10.36
CA VAL A 161 12.08 10.70 -9.47
C VAL A 161 10.88 11.66 -9.46
N SER A 162 11.11 12.97 -9.53
CA SER A 162 10.02 13.95 -9.66
C SER A 162 9.24 13.79 -10.97
N ALA A 163 9.91 13.47 -12.07
CA ALA A 163 9.26 13.17 -13.34
C ALA A 163 8.43 11.89 -13.24
N LEU A 164 8.95 10.86 -12.56
CA LEU A 164 8.25 9.60 -12.29
C LEU A 164 6.96 9.86 -11.46
N ALA A 165 7.04 10.65 -10.39
CA ALA A 165 5.91 11.01 -9.56
C ALA A 165 4.80 11.76 -10.34
N ARG A 166 5.18 12.70 -11.24
CA ARG A 166 4.22 13.40 -12.10
C ARG A 166 3.52 12.47 -13.08
N ARG A 167 4.22 11.48 -13.61
CA ARG A 167 3.63 10.49 -14.52
C ARG A 167 2.64 9.57 -13.80
N LEU A 168 2.98 9.14 -12.59
CA LEU A 168 2.03 8.40 -11.72
C LEU A 168 0.79 9.24 -11.42
N TYR A 169 0.98 10.50 -11.02
CA TYR A 169 -0.14 11.42 -10.79
C TYR A 169 -1.05 11.53 -12.03
N THR A 170 -0.45 11.70 -13.22
CA THR A 170 -1.22 11.81 -14.47
C THR A 170 -1.94 10.51 -14.82
N GLN A 171 -1.31 9.35 -14.59
CA GLN A 171 -1.88 8.05 -14.97
C GLN A 171 -2.98 7.60 -14.01
N PHE A 172 -2.81 7.83 -12.70
CA PHE A 172 -3.72 7.32 -11.68
C PHE A 172 -4.66 8.39 -11.11
N ASN A 173 -4.43 9.67 -11.43
CA ASN A 173 -5.18 10.81 -10.88
C ASN A 173 -5.23 10.79 -9.34
N SER A 174 -4.10 10.45 -8.72
CA SER A 174 -3.95 10.27 -7.27
C SER A 174 -2.79 11.10 -6.77
N ALA A 175 -2.86 11.65 -5.58
CA ALA A 175 -1.66 12.20 -4.94
C ALA A 175 -0.61 11.09 -4.81
N VAL A 176 0.65 11.41 -5.06
CA VAL A 176 1.76 10.44 -5.08
C VAL A 176 2.85 10.90 -4.13
N LEU A 177 3.30 9.99 -3.28
CA LEU A 177 4.44 10.18 -2.38
C LEU A 177 5.45 9.07 -2.66
N ILE A 178 6.47 9.33 -3.50
CA ILE A 178 7.55 8.36 -3.74
C ILE A 178 8.49 8.37 -2.54
N THR A 179 8.60 7.22 -1.88
CA THR A 179 9.40 7.01 -0.68
C THR A 179 10.78 6.43 -1.02
N GLY A 180 11.69 6.46 -0.05
CA GLY A 180 13.01 5.81 -0.19
C GLY A 180 13.94 6.49 -1.19
N VAL A 181 13.73 7.76 -1.53
CA VAL A 181 14.52 8.48 -2.53
C VAL A 181 15.88 8.89 -1.95
N PRO A 182 17.01 8.43 -2.52
CA PRO A 182 18.32 8.88 -2.06
C PRO A 182 18.50 10.38 -2.30
N TYR A 183 18.89 11.12 -1.27
CA TYR A 183 19.15 12.56 -1.36
C TYR A 183 20.37 12.93 -0.49
N HIS A 184 21.52 13.17 -1.12
CA HIS A 184 22.80 13.32 -0.41
C HIS A 184 23.05 12.14 0.54
N ASN A 185 23.23 12.41 1.83
CA ASN A 185 23.42 11.39 2.89
C ASN A 185 22.11 11.09 3.64
N GLN A 186 20.97 11.40 3.07
CA GLN A 186 19.64 11.24 3.67
C GLN A 186 18.71 10.47 2.74
N VAL A 187 17.54 10.15 3.25
CA VAL A 187 16.42 9.60 2.48
C VAL A 187 15.34 10.67 2.43
N ALA A 188 14.82 10.93 1.24
CA ALA A 188 13.77 11.88 0.98
C ALA A 188 12.46 11.20 0.56
N VAL A 189 11.38 11.95 0.62
CA VAL A 189 10.10 11.63 0.00
C VAL A 189 9.80 12.71 -1.03
N ILE A 190 9.42 12.30 -2.25
CA ILE A 190 8.99 13.22 -3.29
C ILE A 190 7.49 13.10 -3.50
N GLY A 191 6.77 14.19 -3.24
CA GLY A 191 5.32 14.24 -3.35
C GLY A 191 4.83 15.08 -4.53
N VAL A 192 3.74 14.64 -5.16
CA VAL A 192 3.00 15.38 -6.19
C VAL A 192 1.51 15.26 -5.92
N ASP A 193 0.82 16.38 -5.95
CA ASP A 193 -0.64 16.46 -5.92
C ASP A 193 -1.17 17.43 -7.00
N ALA A 194 -2.45 17.77 -6.94
CA ALA A 194 -3.08 18.71 -7.88
C ALA A 194 -2.49 20.13 -7.85
N HIS A 195 -1.77 20.52 -6.81
CA HIS A 195 -1.36 21.89 -6.56
C HIS A 195 0.14 22.10 -6.72
N CYS A 196 0.96 21.15 -6.31
CA CYS A 196 2.40 21.33 -6.40
C CYS A 196 3.23 20.04 -6.31
N LEU A 197 4.53 20.16 -6.60
CA LEU A 197 5.55 19.18 -6.30
C LEU A 197 6.14 19.52 -4.93
N LEU A 198 6.05 18.58 -3.99
CA LEU A 198 6.63 18.67 -2.65
C LEU A 198 7.93 17.85 -2.58
N TYR A 199 8.92 18.35 -1.87
CA TYR A 199 10.21 17.70 -1.62
C TYR A 199 10.36 17.35 -0.14
#